data_156d0a3030894eb32bd809bb53d6d575
#
_entry.id   156d0a3030894eb32bd809bb53d6d575
#
_cell.length_a   1.000
_cell.length_b   1.000
_cell.length_c   1.000
_cell.angle_alpha   90.00
_cell.angle_beta   90.00
_cell.angle_gamma   90.00
#
_symmetry.space_group_name_H-M   'P 1'
#
loop_
_entity.id
_entity.type
_entity.pdbx_description
1 polymer ?
#
loop_
_entity_poly.entity_id
_entity_poly.type
_entity_poly.pdbx_seq_one_letter_code
_entity_poly.pdbx_strand_id
1 'polypeptide(L)'
;MTVWDALVGQDAVVDTLAAAAVAATLAGGPQGALAAARAGMTHSWLFTGPAGAGRTDAARAFAAALSCVRADEAGARPGCGECVGCHTVLTDTAADLRTVRAEGLSLGVQDVRALVRDAASAPTSGRYRILLIEEAERLTDAAANALLKALEEPAQRSVFVLCAPSVDDVMPTIRSRCRVVALRLPTVDDLVGALLRDGVDEATAQVAARAAQGHLGRARLLATDDETRARRAQVLALPSRLGRVADCLAAAGDLVAAANADAQTANAERDEAEAGALRTALGMGATSSGGTGRARPATKAAPKAKTMLVRGAAGALKDLEKSQKSRGRRTVLDSLDRALLDLAGLYRDVLAQQLGATVDPVNTDATREIATLAARAAPERTLQRLEAVLATRDALAANPGLVAQLTVESLALTLREP
;
A
#
# COMPACT_ATOMS: atom_id res chain seq x y z
N MET A 1 -17.90 -15.75 -1.55
CA MET A 1 -17.44 -14.57 -0.78
C MET A 1 -17.69 -13.32 -1.61
N THR A 2 -18.30 -12.29 -1.03
CA THR A 2 -18.50 -11.00 -1.71
C THR A 2 -17.22 -10.16 -1.65
N VAL A 3 -17.10 -9.14 -2.52
CA VAL A 3 -15.97 -8.21 -2.46
C VAL A 3 -15.91 -7.41 -1.16
N TRP A 4 -17.04 -7.32 -0.46
CA TRP A 4 -17.19 -6.57 0.79
C TRP A 4 -16.61 -7.30 2.01
N ASP A 5 -16.45 -8.62 1.94
CA ASP A 5 -15.92 -9.45 3.03
C ASP A 5 -14.45 -9.15 3.35
N ALA A 6 -13.74 -8.49 2.42
CA ALA A 6 -12.39 -7.98 2.63
C ALA A 6 -12.34 -6.74 3.55
N LEU A 7 -13.48 -6.03 3.73
CA LEU A 7 -13.56 -4.78 4.48
C LEU A 7 -13.92 -5.03 5.95
N VAL A 8 -12.99 -5.63 6.66
CA VAL A 8 -13.14 -6.01 8.06
C VAL A 8 -13.38 -4.78 8.94
N GLY A 9 -14.45 -4.80 9.74
CA GLY A 9 -14.81 -3.74 10.65
C GLY A 9 -15.33 -2.44 10.01
N GLN A 10 -15.77 -2.47 8.73
CA GLN A 10 -16.17 -1.27 7.97
C GLN A 10 -17.66 -1.29 7.57
N ASP A 11 -18.55 -1.84 8.38
CA ASP A 11 -19.95 -2.08 8.01
C ASP A 11 -20.66 -0.84 7.44
N ALA A 12 -20.55 0.31 8.11
CA ALA A 12 -21.16 1.56 7.65
C ALA A 12 -20.59 2.07 6.31
N VAL A 13 -19.29 1.84 6.07
CA VAL A 13 -18.63 2.15 4.79
C VAL A 13 -19.14 1.20 3.71
N VAL A 14 -19.21 -0.08 4.00
CA VAL A 14 -19.73 -1.11 3.10
C VAL A 14 -21.16 -0.79 2.69
N ASP A 15 -22.03 -0.40 3.63
CA ASP A 15 -23.41 -0.02 3.32
C ASP A 15 -23.50 1.21 2.42
N THR A 16 -22.66 2.22 2.70
CA THR A 16 -22.58 3.43 1.88
C THR A 16 -22.12 3.13 0.45
N LEU A 17 -21.08 2.32 0.29
CA LEU A 17 -20.50 1.99 -1.02
C LEU A 17 -21.41 1.03 -1.80
N ALA A 18 -22.03 0.08 -1.14
CA ALA A 18 -22.97 -0.84 -1.76
C ALA A 18 -24.23 -0.10 -2.24
N ALA A 19 -24.77 0.83 -1.44
CA ALA A 19 -25.88 1.68 -1.86
C ALA A 19 -25.52 2.53 -3.07
N ALA A 20 -24.31 3.12 -3.11
CA ALA A 20 -23.83 3.85 -4.27
C ALA A 20 -23.66 2.96 -5.50
N ALA A 21 -23.17 1.72 -5.33
CA ALA A 21 -23.04 0.76 -6.43
C ALA A 21 -24.42 0.32 -6.99
N VAL A 22 -25.43 0.15 -6.12
CA VAL A 22 -26.82 -0.07 -6.57
C VAL A 22 -27.33 1.15 -7.33
N ALA A 23 -27.13 2.36 -6.81
CA ALA A 23 -27.52 3.59 -7.48
C ALA A 23 -26.88 3.73 -8.87
N ALA A 24 -25.64 3.27 -9.02
CA ALA A 24 -24.90 3.28 -10.29
C ALA A 24 -25.57 2.44 -11.38
N THR A 25 -26.37 1.41 -11.03
CA THR A 25 -27.12 0.62 -12.03
C THR A 25 -28.24 1.43 -12.69
N LEU A 26 -28.73 2.48 -12.01
CA LEU A 26 -29.78 3.36 -12.52
C LEU A 26 -29.30 4.38 -13.57
N ALA A 27 -27.99 4.53 -13.76
CA ALA A 27 -27.38 5.60 -14.56
C ALA A 27 -27.50 5.43 -16.09
N GLY A 28 -28.59 4.86 -16.59
CA GLY A 28 -28.91 4.77 -18.02
C GLY A 28 -29.47 6.08 -18.58
N GLY A 29 -28.66 6.85 -19.36
CA GLY A 29 -29.05 8.13 -19.95
C GLY A 29 -29.09 9.32 -18.96
N PRO A 30 -29.46 10.55 -19.41
CA PRO A 30 -29.42 11.77 -18.60
C PRO A 30 -30.32 11.73 -17.36
N GLN A 31 -31.52 11.15 -17.51
CA GLN A 31 -32.46 11.02 -16.37
C GLN A 31 -31.98 9.99 -15.35
N GLY A 32 -31.38 8.88 -15.80
CA GLY A 32 -30.78 7.88 -14.94
C GLY A 32 -29.56 8.40 -14.20
N ALA A 33 -28.73 9.22 -14.82
CA ALA A 33 -27.59 9.85 -14.15
C ALA A 33 -28.04 10.75 -12.97
N LEU A 34 -29.13 11.51 -13.16
CA LEU A 34 -29.70 12.33 -12.09
C LEU A 34 -30.30 11.46 -10.96
N ALA A 35 -30.96 10.35 -11.30
CA ALA A 35 -31.50 9.41 -10.34
C ALA A 35 -30.37 8.75 -9.52
N ALA A 36 -29.29 8.32 -10.17
CA ALA A 36 -28.12 7.75 -9.53
C ALA A 36 -27.44 8.77 -8.55
N ALA A 37 -27.29 10.03 -8.98
CA ALA A 37 -26.74 11.09 -8.14
C ALA A 37 -27.62 11.35 -6.90
N ARG A 38 -28.94 11.39 -7.05
CA ARG A 38 -29.88 11.53 -5.91
C ARG A 38 -29.82 10.34 -4.96
N ALA A 39 -29.54 9.14 -5.47
CA ALA A 39 -29.35 7.93 -4.67
C ALA A 39 -27.92 7.79 -4.10
N GLY A 40 -27.07 8.82 -4.24
CA GLY A 40 -25.77 8.88 -3.59
C GLY A 40 -24.57 8.44 -4.45
N MET A 41 -24.75 8.10 -5.73
CA MET A 41 -23.63 7.88 -6.65
C MET A 41 -23.02 9.21 -7.08
N THR A 42 -21.71 9.32 -7.05
CA THR A 42 -20.92 10.46 -7.54
C THR A 42 -19.77 9.96 -8.40
N HIS A 43 -19.22 10.85 -9.20
CA HIS A 43 -18.09 10.54 -10.08
C HIS A 43 -16.72 10.64 -9.41
N SER A 44 -16.63 11.23 -8.20
CA SER A 44 -15.36 11.43 -7.49
C SER A 44 -15.48 11.05 -6.01
N TRP A 45 -14.58 10.18 -5.57
CA TRP A 45 -14.54 9.61 -4.24
C TRP A 45 -13.16 9.80 -3.63
N LEU A 46 -13.10 10.13 -2.34
CA LEU A 46 -11.86 10.20 -1.56
C LEU A 46 -11.98 9.27 -0.36
N PHE A 47 -11.24 8.17 -0.40
CA PHE A 47 -11.15 7.19 0.68
C PHE A 47 -10.02 7.61 1.62
N THR A 48 -10.35 7.87 2.89
CA THR A 48 -9.39 8.29 3.90
C THR A 48 -9.38 7.35 5.09
N GLY A 49 -8.26 7.32 5.79
CA GLY A 49 -8.07 6.50 6.99
C GLY A 49 -6.60 6.22 7.23
N PRO A 50 -6.18 5.89 8.44
CA PRO A 50 -4.79 5.59 8.76
C PRO A 50 -4.28 4.36 8.02
N ALA A 51 -2.95 4.13 8.05
CA ALA A 51 -2.34 2.93 7.50
C ALA A 51 -2.97 1.68 8.16
N GLY A 52 -3.34 0.70 7.36
CA GLY A 52 -4.04 -0.52 7.84
C GLY A 52 -5.57 -0.44 7.81
N ALA A 53 -6.19 0.72 7.63
CA ALA A 53 -7.65 0.85 7.56
C ALA A 53 -8.30 0.19 6.31
N GLY A 54 -7.50 -0.30 5.35
CA GLY A 54 -8.03 -0.99 4.16
C GLY A 54 -8.52 -0.06 3.05
N ARG A 55 -7.94 1.15 2.90
CA ARG A 55 -8.34 2.14 1.88
C ARG A 55 -8.32 1.59 0.47
N THR A 56 -7.21 0.96 0.09
CA THR A 56 -7.04 0.36 -1.25
C THR A 56 -7.99 -0.82 -1.45
N ASP A 57 -8.21 -1.63 -0.40
CA ASP A 57 -9.14 -2.76 -0.46
C ASP A 57 -10.58 -2.25 -0.64
N ALA A 58 -10.96 -1.18 0.07
CA ALA A 58 -12.26 -0.53 -0.08
C ALA A 58 -12.45 0.07 -1.49
N ALA A 59 -11.43 0.74 -2.01
CA ALA A 59 -11.45 1.29 -3.37
C ALA A 59 -11.59 0.19 -4.44
N ARG A 60 -10.86 -0.92 -4.29
CA ARG A 60 -10.94 -2.08 -5.20
C ARG A 60 -12.27 -2.81 -5.06
N ALA A 61 -12.78 -3.00 -3.85
CA ALA A 61 -14.10 -3.59 -3.62
C ALA A 61 -15.21 -2.74 -4.26
N PHE A 62 -15.13 -1.43 -4.11
CA PHE A 62 -16.07 -0.51 -4.76
C PHE A 62 -15.96 -0.54 -6.28
N ALA A 63 -14.74 -0.53 -6.83
CA ALA A 63 -14.52 -0.68 -8.27
C ALA A 63 -15.07 -2.01 -8.81
N ALA A 64 -14.88 -3.11 -8.06
CA ALA A 64 -15.43 -4.41 -8.42
C ALA A 64 -16.98 -4.42 -8.38
N ALA A 65 -17.57 -3.74 -7.40
CA ALA A 65 -19.02 -3.60 -7.31
C ALA A 65 -19.61 -2.78 -8.48
N LEU A 66 -18.94 -1.70 -8.88
CA LEU A 66 -19.32 -0.91 -10.05
C LEU A 66 -19.18 -1.70 -11.37
N SER A 67 -18.26 -2.65 -11.43
CA SER A 67 -18.01 -3.52 -12.60
C SER A 67 -18.81 -4.83 -12.54
N CYS A 68 -19.60 -5.08 -11.49
CA CYS A 68 -20.32 -6.32 -11.28
C CYS A 68 -21.39 -6.51 -12.35
N VAL A 69 -21.30 -7.58 -13.15
CA VAL A 69 -22.26 -7.88 -14.23
C VAL A 69 -23.60 -8.42 -13.69
N ARG A 70 -23.64 -8.88 -12.44
CA ARG A 70 -24.84 -9.37 -11.76
C ARG A 70 -25.58 -8.26 -10.98
N ALA A 71 -25.13 -7.03 -11.11
CA ALA A 71 -25.70 -5.90 -10.35
C ALA A 71 -27.13 -5.54 -10.75
N ASP A 72 -27.61 -5.99 -11.93
CA ASP A 72 -28.98 -5.76 -12.42
C ASP A 72 -29.96 -6.88 -11.98
N GLU A 73 -29.47 -7.95 -11.36
CA GLU A 73 -30.34 -9.02 -10.87
C GLU A 73 -31.20 -8.47 -9.72
N ALA A 74 -32.50 -8.78 -9.74
CA ALA A 74 -33.44 -8.27 -8.75
C ALA A 74 -33.03 -8.68 -7.32
N GLY A 75 -32.82 -7.68 -6.44
CA GLY A 75 -32.39 -7.91 -5.06
C GLY A 75 -30.90 -8.21 -4.91
N ALA A 76 -30.10 -8.21 -5.98
CA ALA A 76 -28.66 -8.42 -5.89
C ALA A 76 -27.96 -7.23 -5.24
N ARG A 77 -27.01 -7.53 -4.35
CA ARG A 77 -26.02 -6.54 -3.86
C ARG A 77 -24.82 -6.58 -4.81
N PRO A 78 -24.51 -5.48 -5.55
CA PRO A 78 -23.37 -5.46 -6.44
C PRO A 78 -22.06 -5.81 -5.70
N GLY A 79 -21.14 -6.49 -6.41
CA GLY A 79 -19.89 -6.93 -5.78
C GLY A 79 -19.93 -8.40 -5.33
N CYS A 80 -20.50 -9.30 -6.16
CA CYS A 80 -20.60 -10.72 -5.84
C CYS A 80 -19.26 -11.45 -5.66
N GLY A 81 -18.13 -10.87 -6.16
CA GLY A 81 -16.79 -11.45 -6.06
C GLY A 81 -16.47 -12.54 -7.10
N GLU A 82 -17.47 -13.15 -7.71
CA GLU A 82 -17.33 -14.35 -8.55
C GLU A 82 -17.47 -14.09 -10.05
N CYS A 83 -18.24 -13.06 -10.43
CA CYS A 83 -18.47 -12.75 -11.84
C CYS A 83 -17.21 -12.19 -12.52
N VAL A 84 -17.18 -12.25 -13.86
CA VAL A 84 -16.04 -11.77 -14.64
C VAL A 84 -15.68 -10.32 -14.34
N GLY A 85 -16.65 -9.43 -14.13
CA GLY A 85 -16.41 -8.03 -13.80
C GLY A 85 -15.74 -7.86 -12.43
N CYS A 86 -16.21 -8.57 -11.40
CA CYS A 86 -15.56 -8.55 -10.07
C CYS A 86 -14.17 -9.18 -10.12
N HIS A 87 -14.05 -10.34 -10.75
CA HIS A 87 -12.79 -11.10 -10.78
C HIS A 87 -11.68 -10.33 -11.48
N THR A 88 -11.95 -9.73 -12.64
CA THR A 88 -10.93 -8.96 -13.39
C THR A 88 -10.46 -7.72 -12.64
N VAL A 89 -11.34 -7.05 -11.88
CA VAL A 89 -10.94 -5.93 -11.02
C VAL A 89 -10.06 -6.40 -9.86
N LEU A 90 -10.44 -7.49 -9.19
CA LEU A 90 -9.68 -8.02 -8.05
C LEU A 90 -8.29 -8.55 -8.47
N THR A 91 -8.15 -9.05 -9.70
CA THR A 91 -6.88 -9.54 -10.28
C THR A 91 -6.11 -8.45 -11.04
N ASP A 92 -6.56 -7.19 -11.02
CA ASP A 92 -5.94 -6.04 -11.71
C ASP A 92 -5.78 -6.23 -13.24
N THR A 93 -6.71 -7.00 -13.84
CA THR A 93 -6.73 -7.30 -15.29
C THR A 93 -7.90 -6.64 -16.02
N ALA A 94 -8.74 -5.86 -15.31
CA ALA A 94 -9.89 -5.19 -15.90
C ALA A 94 -9.48 -4.08 -16.87
N ALA A 95 -9.96 -4.15 -18.11
CA ALA A 95 -9.67 -3.15 -19.15
C ALA A 95 -10.20 -1.74 -18.78
N ASP A 96 -11.26 -1.68 -17.98
CA ASP A 96 -11.91 -0.43 -17.57
C ASP A 96 -11.48 0.09 -16.20
N LEU A 97 -10.52 -0.57 -15.53
CA LEU A 97 -9.85 -0.09 -14.33
C LEU A 97 -8.44 0.40 -14.70
N ARG A 98 -8.15 1.64 -14.37
CA ARG A 98 -6.79 2.18 -14.43
C ARG A 98 -6.32 2.55 -13.03
N THR A 99 -5.37 1.80 -12.53
CA THR A 99 -4.74 2.09 -11.22
C THR A 99 -3.44 2.86 -11.45
N VAL A 100 -3.26 3.94 -10.69
CA VAL A 100 -2.01 4.70 -10.63
C VAL A 100 -1.52 4.71 -9.19
N ARG A 101 -0.27 4.31 -9.03
CA ARG A 101 0.47 4.30 -7.76
C ARG A 101 1.78 5.03 -7.97
N ALA A 102 2.22 5.77 -6.96
CA ALA A 102 3.56 6.35 -7.00
C ALA A 102 4.62 5.24 -6.98
N GLU A 103 5.39 5.11 -8.04
CA GLU A 103 6.54 4.17 -8.07
C GLU A 103 7.68 4.66 -7.19
N GLY A 104 7.74 5.96 -6.95
CA GLY A 104 8.71 6.63 -6.09
C GLY A 104 8.06 7.42 -4.96
N LEU A 105 8.64 8.58 -4.68
CA LEU A 105 8.25 9.45 -3.56
C LEU A 105 7.08 10.38 -3.90
N SER A 106 6.80 10.58 -5.18
CA SER A 106 5.73 11.46 -5.65
C SER A 106 5.08 10.91 -6.92
N LEU A 107 3.82 11.28 -7.13
CA LEU A 107 3.07 11.00 -8.35
C LEU A 107 3.15 12.21 -9.29
N GLY A 108 3.79 12.01 -10.44
CA GLY A 108 4.11 13.05 -11.39
C GLY A 108 2.94 13.48 -12.28
N VAL A 109 3.07 14.67 -12.88
CA VAL A 109 2.06 15.22 -13.80
C VAL A 109 1.84 14.36 -15.04
N GLN A 110 2.85 13.61 -15.50
CA GLN A 110 2.74 12.78 -16.71
C GLN A 110 1.82 11.58 -16.47
N ASP A 111 1.92 10.96 -15.29
CA ASP A 111 1.10 9.81 -14.89
C ASP A 111 -0.36 10.22 -14.78
N VAL A 112 -0.62 11.38 -14.15
CA VAL A 112 -1.96 11.93 -14.01
C VAL A 112 -2.54 12.37 -15.36
N ARG A 113 -1.75 12.97 -16.25
CA ARG A 113 -2.21 13.30 -17.60
C ARG A 113 -2.56 12.07 -18.43
N ALA A 114 -1.82 10.97 -18.27
CA ALA A 114 -2.17 9.70 -18.89
C ALA A 114 -3.51 9.19 -18.35
N LEU A 115 -3.68 9.20 -17.03
CA LEU A 115 -4.92 8.83 -16.34
C LEU A 115 -6.13 9.66 -16.83
N VAL A 116 -5.98 10.99 -16.93
CA VAL A 116 -7.03 11.90 -17.40
C VAL A 116 -7.40 11.64 -18.87
N ARG A 117 -6.41 11.31 -19.72
CA ARG A 117 -6.69 10.90 -21.12
C ARG A 117 -7.48 9.59 -21.16
N ASP A 118 -7.11 8.62 -20.33
CA ASP A 118 -7.83 7.34 -20.24
C ASP A 118 -9.28 7.56 -19.74
N ALA A 119 -9.49 8.51 -18.82
CA ALA A 119 -10.82 8.89 -18.32
C ALA A 119 -11.74 9.43 -19.42
N ALA A 120 -11.19 10.09 -20.43
CA ALA A 120 -11.97 10.63 -21.54
C ALA A 120 -12.50 9.56 -22.49
N SER A 121 -12.01 8.33 -22.39
CA SER A 121 -12.44 7.20 -23.24
C SER A 121 -13.69 6.54 -22.66
N ALA A 122 -14.61 6.11 -23.53
CA ALA A 122 -15.75 5.31 -23.10
C ALA A 122 -15.29 3.97 -22.48
N PRO A 123 -16.03 3.43 -21.49
CA PRO A 123 -15.77 2.09 -21.02
C PRO A 123 -15.82 1.05 -22.15
N THR A 124 -14.96 0.04 -22.09
CA THR A 124 -14.83 -0.99 -23.13
C THR A 124 -15.80 -2.15 -22.90
N SER A 125 -15.90 -2.62 -21.68
CA SER A 125 -16.71 -3.79 -21.31
C SER A 125 -17.62 -3.55 -20.11
N GLY A 126 -17.24 -2.60 -19.25
CA GLY A 126 -17.96 -2.26 -18.03
C GLY A 126 -18.96 -1.12 -18.21
N ARG A 127 -19.66 -0.79 -17.12
CA ARG A 127 -20.56 0.37 -17.06
C ARG A 127 -19.80 1.68 -16.88
N TYR A 128 -18.68 1.62 -16.21
CA TYR A 128 -17.87 2.76 -15.82
C TYR A 128 -16.41 2.53 -16.19
N ARG A 129 -15.73 3.61 -16.58
CA ARG A 129 -14.27 3.72 -16.57
C ARG A 129 -13.85 4.18 -15.19
N ILE A 130 -13.09 3.35 -14.49
CA ILE A 130 -12.68 3.58 -13.09
C ILE A 130 -11.21 3.94 -13.03
N LEU A 131 -10.90 5.03 -12.34
CA LEU A 131 -9.58 5.60 -12.23
C LEU A 131 -9.20 5.65 -10.76
N LEU A 132 -8.32 4.75 -10.34
CA LEU A 132 -7.88 4.61 -8.97
C LEU A 132 -6.50 5.25 -8.77
N ILE A 133 -6.42 6.21 -7.85
CA ILE A 133 -5.17 6.82 -7.38
C ILE A 133 -4.95 6.34 -5.95
N GLU A 134 -3.99 5.43 -5.74
CA GLU A 134 -3.81 4.77 -4.43
C GLU A 134 -3.16 5.66 -3.36
N GLU A 135 -2.47 6.75 -3.75
CA GLU A 135 -1.72 7.63 -2.85
C GLU A 135 -1.85 9.09 -3.30
N ALA A 136 -3.05 9.63 -3.11
CA ALA A 136 -3.37 10.99 -3.55
C ALA A 136 -2.58 12.08 -2.78
N GLU A 137 -2.10 11.79 -1.58
CA GLU A 137 -1.20 12.65 -0.80
C GLU A 137 0.19 12.84 -1.46
N ARG A 138 0.56 11.96 -2.39
CA ARG A 138 1.84 12.02 -3.11
C ARG A 138 1.74 12.76 -4.44
N LEU A 139 0.57 13.29 -4.79
CA LEU A 139 0.41 14.13 -5.98
C LEU A 139 1.27 15.38 -5.87
N THR A 140 2.10 15.64 -6.89
CA THR A 140 2.74 16.96 -7.00
C THR A 140 1.66 18.01 -7.30
N ASP A 141 1.93 19.30 -6.98
CA ASP A 141 1.01 20.40 -7.27
C ASP A 141 0.60 20.45 -8.75
N ALA A 142 1.55 20.21 -9.66
CA ALA A 142 1.29 20.15 -11.09
C ALA A 142 0.39 18.95 -11.48
N ALA A 143 0.54 17.81 -10.81
CA ALA A 143 -0.28 16.63 -11.01
C ALA A 143 -1.70 16.84 -10.48
N ALA A 144 -1.82 17.39 -9.28
CA ALA A 144 -3.10 17.73 -8.66
C ALA A 144 -3.89 18.74 -9.52
N ASN A 145 -3.23 19.80 -10.00
CA ASN A 145 -3.87 20.78 -10.88
C ASN A 145 -4.32 20.15 -12.23
N ALA A 146 -3.56 19.21 -12.78
CA ALA A 146 -3.96 18.50 -14.00
C ALA A 146 -5.21 17.63 -13.81
N LEU A 147 -5.49 17.17 -12.58
CA LEU A 147 -6.66 16.37 -12.23
C LEU A 147 -7.94 17.22 -12.07
N LEU A 148 -7.82 18.48 -11.63
CA LEU A 148 -8.96 19.33 -11.25
C LEU A 148 -10.02 19.42 -12.34
N LYS A 149 -9.62 19.65 -13.60
CA LYS A 149 -10.57 19.77 -14.71
C LYS A 149 -11.38 18.48 -14.92
N ALA A 150 -10.75 17.31 -14.76
CA ALA A 150 -11.43 16.03 -14.92
C ALA A 150 -12.37 15.71 -13.74
N LEU A 151 -12.08 16.28 -12.54
CA LEU A 151 -12.98 16.17 -11.39
C LEU A 151 -14.15 17.17 -11.46
N GLU A 152 -14.00 18.32 -12.12
CA GLU A 152 -15.06 19.32 -12.31
C GLU A 152 -16.02 18.93 -13.44
N GLU A 153 -15.45 18.51 -14.55
CA GLU A 153 -16.18 18.16 -15.78
C GLU A 153 -15.84 16.72 -16.21
N PRO A 154 -16.28 15.70 -15.43
CA PRO A 154 -15.94 14.33 -15.72
C PRO A 154 -16.55 13.86 -17.06
N ALA A 155 -15.81 13.03 -17.77
CA ALA A 155 -16.36 12.35 -18.94
C ALA A 155 -17.51 11.42 -18.50
N GLN A 156 -18.46 11.21 -19.41
CA GLN A 156 -19.60 10.33 -19.12
C GLN A 156 -19.12 8.93 -18.70
N ARG A 157 -19.68 8.44 -17.60
CA ARG A 157 -19.35 7.12 -17.02
C ARG A 157 -17.89 6.96 -16.56
N SER A 158 -17.17 8.05 -16.26
CA SER A 158 -15.90 7.97 -15.54
C SER A 158 -16.10 8.15 -14.04
N VAL A 159 -15.37 7.35 -13.25
CA VAL A 159 -15.38 7.41 -11.79
C VAL A 159 -13.95 7.49 -11.29
N PHE A 160 -13.65 8.54 -10.53
CA PHE A 160 -12.37 8.74 -9.88
C PHE A 160 -12.45 8.26 -8.42
N VAL A 161 -11.52 7.43 -8.03
CA VAL A 161 -11.36 6.94 -6.66
C VAL A 161 -9.96 7.29 -6.18
N LEU A 162 -9.86 8.16 -5.21
CA LEU A 162 -8.62 8.62 -4.62
C LEU A 162 -8.48 8.02 -3.22
N CYS A 163 -7.28 7.61 -2.82
CA CYS A 163 -7.00 7.13 -1.48
C CYS A 163 -5.92 8.02 -0.85
N ALA A 164 -6.11 8.44 0.42
CA ALA A 164 -5.15 9.22 1.19
C ALA A 164 -5.22 8.87 2.69
N PRO A 165 -4.15 9.06 3.48
CA PRO A 165 -4.17 8.80 4.92
C PRO A 165 -5.16 9.68 5.68
N SER A 166 -5.24 10.95 5.32
CA SER A 166 -6.17 11.93 5.90
C SER A 166 -6.76 12.83 4.80
N VAL A 167 -7.88 13.47 5.10
CA VAL A 167 -8.47 14.50 4.24
C VAL A 167 -7.55 15.73 4.12
N ASP A 168 -6.73 15.98 5.14
CA ASP A 168 -5.83 17.13 5.20
C ASP A 168 -4.55 16.92 4.39
N ASP A 169 -4.22 15.68 4.05
CA ASP A 169 -3.10 15.33 3.18
C ASP A 169 -3.40 15.57 1.69
N VAL A 170 -4.64 15.90 1.36
CA VAL A 170 -5.08 16.15 -0.02
C VAL A 170 -5.41 17.62 -0.20
N MET A 171 -4.96 18.19 -1.33
CA MET A 171 -5.23 19.60 -1.65
C MET A 171 -6.71 19.95 -1.49
N PRO A 172 -7.04 21.07 -0.83
CA PRO A 172 -8.43 21.51 -0.57
C PRO A 172 -9.29 21.58 -1.84
N THR A 173 -8.67 21.92 -2.97
CA THR A 173 -9.31 21.99 -4.29
C THR A 173 -9.77 20.63 -4.82
N ILE A 174 -9.04 19.55 -4.55
CA ILE A 174 -9.45 18.18 -4.88
C ILE A 174 -10.50 17.70 -3.87
N ARG A 175 -10.22 17.88 -2.57
CA ARG A 175 -11.10 17.46 -1.47
C ARG A 175 -12.52 18.00 -1.63
N SER A 176 -12.68 19.28 -2.00
CA SER A 176 -13.98 19.93 -2.16
C SER A 176 -14.84 19.33 -3.29
N ARG A 177 -14.24 18.54 -4.18
CA ARG A 177 -14.92 17.91 -5.35
C ARG A 177 -15.14 16.42 -5.18
N CYS A 178 -14.67 15.86 -4.07
CA CYS A 178 -14.78 14.43 -3.81
C CYS A 178 -15.77 14.15 -2.66
N ARG A 179 -16.53 13.09 -2.78
CA ARG A 179 -17.25 12.52 -1.65
C ARG A 179 -16.27 11.75 -0.76
N VAL A 180 -16.12 12.21 0.46
CA VAL A 180 -15.21 11.60 1.43
C VAL A 180 -15.85 10.35 2.03
N VAL A 181 -15.06 9.28 2.11
CA VAL A 181 -15.37 8.02 2.81
C VAL A 181 -14.25 7.78 3.82
N ALA A 182 -14.55 7.96 5.09
CA ALA A 182 -13.60 7.78 6.16
C ALA A 182 -13.65 6.33 6.68
N LEU A 183 -12.51 5.63 6.59
CA LEU A 183 -12.32 4.31 7.13
C LEU A 183 -11.68 4.39 8.52
N ARG A 184 -12.11 3.52 9.43
CA ARG A 184 -11.50 3.36 10.75
C ARG A 184 -10.50 2.20 10.77
N LEU A 185 -9.61 2.17 11.74
CA LEU A 185 -8.85 0.96 12.01
C LEU A 185 -9.79 -0.15 12.50
N PRO A 186 -9.67 -1.36 11.98
CA PRO A 186 -10.34 -2.53 12.57
C PRO A 186 -9.97 -2.68 14.05
N THR A 187 -10.93 -3.06 14.86
CA THR A 187 -10.67 -3.42 16.26
C THR A 187 -9.92 -4.75 16.36
N VAL A 188 -9.40 -5.06 17.54
CA VAL A 188 -8.78 -6.38 17.78
C VAL A 188 -9.79 -7.49 17.49
N ASP A 189 -11.03 -7.34 17.95
CA ASP A 189 -12.09 -8.33 17.74
C ASP A 189 -12.47 -8.50 16.28
N ASP A 190 -12.50 -7.39 15.51
CA ASP A 190 -12.69 -7.42 14.05
C ASP A 190 -11.61 -8.27 13.37
N LEU A 191 -10.33 -8.09 13.78
CA LEU A 191 -9.19 -8.81 13.22
C LEU A 191 -9.19 -10.29 13.65
N VAL A 192 -9.49 -10.58 14.92
CA VAL A 192 -9.62 -11.95 15.44
C VAL A 192 -10.70 -12.67 14.65
N GLY A 193 -11.88 -12.08 14.50
CA GLY A 193 -12.96 -12.68 13.71
C GLY A 193 -12.56 -12.95 12.26
N ALA A 194 -11.73 -12.10 11.64
CA ALA A 194 -11.22 -12.33 10.29
C ALA A 194 -10.22 -13.51 10.26
N LEU A 195 -9.29 -13.58 11.21
CA LEU A 195 -8.29 -14.65 11.29
C LEU A 195 -8.93 -16.02 11.59
N LEU A 196 -9.94 -16.06 12.44
CA LEU A 196 -10.71 -17.29 12.70
C LEU A 196 -11.42 -17.79 11.43
N ARG A 197 -11.99 -16.89 10.61
CA ARG A 197 -12.56 -17.25 9.30
C ARG A 197 -11.51 -17.79 8.32
N ASP A 198 -10.26 -17.28 8.42
CA ASP A 198 -9.13 -17.77 7.65
C ASP A 198 -8.55 -19.11 8.17
N GLY A 199 -9.12 -19.68 9.27
CA GLY A 199 -8.74 -20.98 9.84
C GLY A 199 -7.59 -20.92 10.85
N VAL A 200 -7.21 -19.73 11.33
CA VAL A 200 -6.21 -19.57 12.39
C VAL A 200 -6.83 -19.93 13.74
N ASP A 201 -6.09 -20.59 14.62
CA ASP A 201 -6.54 -20.88 15.98
C ASP A 201 -6.70 -19.59 16.82
N GLU A 202 -7.56 -19.63 17.84
CA GLU A 202 -7.95 -18.47 18.61
C GLU A 202 -6.76 -17.81 19.36
N ALA A 203 -5.85 -18.61 19.92
CA ALA A 203 -4.73 -18.11 20.68
C ALA A 203 -3.75 -17.33 19.77
N THR A 204 -3.41 -17.90 18.61
CA THR A 204 -2.59 -17.24 17.59
C THR A 204 -3.30 -16.01 17.02
N ALA A 205 -4.60 -16.09 16.75
CA ALA A 205 -5.40 -14.97 16.24
C ALA A 205 -5.40 -13.78 17.21
N GLN A 206 -5.55 -14.02 18.51
CA GLN A 206 -5.51 -12.97 19.54
C GLN A 206 -4.17 -12.25 19.59
N VAL A 207 -3.05 -12.99 19.61
CA VAL A 207 -1.71 -12.42 19.63
C VAL A 207 -1.44 -11.63 18.35
N ALA A 208 -1.72 -12.22 17.18
CA ALA A 208 -1.48 -11.59 15.89
C ALA A 208 -2.33 -10.33 15.67
N ALA A 209 -3.61 -10.35 16.08
CA ALA A 209 -4.52 -9.21 15.95
C ALA A 209 -4.05 -8.01 16.80
N ARG A 210 -3.66 -8.24 18.07
CA ARG A 210 -3.12 -7.18 18.95
C ARG A 210 -1.83 -6.60 18.38
N ALA A 211 -0.88 -7.46 18.01
CA ALA A 211 0.41 -7.07 17.44
C ALA A 211 0.29 -6.32 16.10
N ALA A 212 -0.77 -6.58 15.33
CA ALA A 212 -1.00 -5.95 14.04
C ALA A 212 -1.50 -4.50 14.13
N GLN A 213 -1.98 -4.06 15.30
CA GLN A 213 -2.43 -2.67 15.54
C GLN A 213 -3.41 -2.15 14.47
N GLY A 214 -4.42 -2.96 14.14
CA GLY A 214 -5.47 -2.58 13.19
C GLY A 214 -5.17 -2.92 11.72
N HIS A 215 -4.02 -3.51 11.39
CA HIS A 215 -3.65 -3.82 10.02
C HIS A 215 -3.91 -5.28 9.66
N LEU A 216 -5.01 -5.59 8.95
CA LEU A 216 -5.41 -6.96 8.62
C LEU A 216 -4.32 -7.78 7.90
N GLY A 217 -3.69 -7.20 6.87
CA GLY A 217 -2.62 -7.90 6.14
C GLY A 217 -1.43 -8.27 7.04
N ARG A 218 -1.09 -7.40 7.99
CA ARG A 218 -0.08 -7.69 9.00
C ARG A 218 -0.53 -8.77 9.99
N ALA A 219 -1.79 -8.72 10.42
CA ALA A 219 -2.35 -9.74 11.30
C ALA A 219 -2.26 -11.15 10.67
N ARG A 220 -2.60 -11.26 9.38
CA ARG A 220 -2.47 -12.50 8.60
C ARG A 220 -1.02 -13.00 8.54
N LEU A 221 -0.07 -12.11 8.23
CA LEU A 221 1.36 -12.47 8.19
C LEU A 221 1.86 -12.93 9.57
N LEU A 222 1.54 -12.22 10.64
CA LEU A 222 1.92 -12.62 12.00
C LEU A 222 1.27 -13.94 12.43
N ALA A 223 0.08 -14.26 11.92
CA ALA A 223 -0.59 -15.52 12.21
C ALA A 223 0.01 -16.73 11.47
N THR A 224 0.50 -16.54 10.23
CA THR A 224 0.85 -17.65 9.32
C THR A 224 2.34 -17.78 9.03
N ASP A 225 3.15 -16.72 9.22
CA ASP A 225 4.55 -16.68 8.82
C ASP A 225 5.50 -16.62 10.03
N ASP A 226 6.25 -17.69 10.25
CA ASP A 226 7.24 -17.81 11.34
C ASP A 226 8.38 -16.79 11.21
N GLU A 227 8.79 -16.47 9.99
CA GLU A 227 9.87 -15.53 9.75
C GLU A 227 9.46 -14.10 10.16
N THR A 228 8.25 -13.70 9.82
CA THR A 228 7.68 -12.41 10.26
C THR A 228 7.61 -12.35 11.80
N ARG A 229 7.19 -13.43 12.47
CA ARG A 229 7.19 -13.48 13.94
C ARG A 229 8.60 -13.37 14.53
N ALA A 230 9.56 -14.11 13.97
CA ALA A 230 10.97 -14.08 14.42
C ALA A 230 11.58 -12.68 14.25
N ARG A 231 11.36 -12.02 13.13
CA ARG A 231 11.82 -10.64 12.89
C ARG A 231 11.22 -9.65 13.91
N ARG A 232 9.92 -9.75 14.16
CA ARG A 232 9.27 -8.92 15.18
C ARG A 232 9.86 -9.17 16.56
N ALA A 233 10.09 -10.42 16.96
CA ALA A 233 10.72 -10.74 18.23
C ALA A 233 12.12 -10.13 18.35
N GLN A 234 12.91 -10.12 17.27
CA GLN A 234 14.23 -9.46 17.25
C GLN A 234 14.12 -7.95 17.46
N VAL A 235 13.11 -7.30 16.87
CA VAL A 235 12.84 -5.86 17.07
C VAL A 235 12.44 -5.58 18.52
N LEU A 236 11.54 -6.38 19.11
CA LEU A 236 11.13 -6.22 20.51
C LEU A 236 12.27 -6.47 21.52
N ALA A 237 13.22 -7.34 21.18
CA ALA A 237 14.42 -7.58 21.99
C ALA A 237 15.51 -6.51 21.82
N LEU A 238 15.40 -5.61 20.82
CA LEU A 238 16.43 -4.61 20.51
C LEU A 238 16.78 -3.71 21.72
N PRO A 239 15.83 -3.16 22.51
CA PRO A 239 16.18 -2.28 23.63
C PRO A 239 17.08 -2.94 24.67
N SER A 240 16.95 -4.25 24.89
CA SER A 240 17.80 -4.99 25.86
C SER A 240 19.24 -5.15 25.40
N ARG A 241 19.55 -4.89 24.13
CA ARG A 241 20.89 -5.00 23.51
C ARG A 241 21.63 -3.67 23.45
N LEU A 242 20.99 -2.54 23.79
CA LEU A 242 21.55 -1.18 23.64
C LEU A 242 22.39 -0.75 24.87
N GLY A 243 23.38 -1.53 25.26
CA GLY A 243 24.21 -1.22 26.41
C GLY A 243 25.36 -0.23 26.14
N ARG A 244 26.15 -0.49 25.09
CA ARG A 244 27.29 0.33 24.67
C ARG A 244 27.05 0.99 23.35
N VAL A 245 27.76 2.07 23.03
CA VAL A 245 27.66 2.77 21.73
C VAL A 245 27.87 1.82 20.53
N ALA A 246 28.86 0.92 20.65
CA ALA A 246 29.12 -0.08 19.60
C ALA A 246 27.94 -1.02 19.38
N ASP A 247 27.25 -1.42 20.47
CA ASP A 247 26.07 -2.28 20.41
C ASP A 247 24.89 -1.54 19.76
N CYS A 248 24.75 -0.23 20.02
CA CYS A 248 23.73 0.60 19.37
C CYS A 248 23.94 0.71 17.85
N LEU A 249 25.19 0.96 17.42
CA LEU A 249 25.51 1.05 16.00
C LEU A 249 25.34 -0.32 15.29
N ALA A 250 25.74 -1.42 15.94
CA ALA A 250 25.54 -2.76 15.42
C ALA A 250 24.05 -3.10 15.28
N ALA A 251 23.24 -2.84 16.30
CA ALA A 251 21.79 -3.09 16.29
C ALA A 251 21.07 -2.26 15.23
N ALA A 252 21.47 -1.00 15.03
CA ALA A 252 20.95 -0.16 13.95
C ALA A 252 21.32 -0.70 12.56
N GLY A 253 22.58 -1.16 12.41
CA GLY A 253 23.05 -1.81 11.20
C GLY A 253 22.27 -3.08 10.86
N ASP A 254 22.06 -3.95 11.85
CA ASP A 254 21.28 -5.18 11.72
C ASP A 254 19.84 -4.88 11.25
N LEU A 255 19.19 -3.88 11.87
CA LEU A 255 17.81 -3.50 11.52
C LEU A 255 17.68 -2.98 10.08
N VAL A 256 18.61 -2.12 9.65
CA VAL A 256 18.64 -1.61 8.28
C VAL A 256 19.00 -2.69 7.26
N ALA A 257 19.93 -3.59 7.63
CA ALA A 257 20.28 -4.74 6.77
C ALA A 257 19.09 -5.68 6.57
N ALA A 258 18.33 -5.98 7.66
CA ALA A 258 17.12 -6.78 7.57
C ALA A 258 16.06 -6.11 6.67
N ALA A 259 15.83 -4.80 6.81
CA ALA A 259 14.92 -4.07 5.95
C ALA A 259 15.33 -4.07 4.46
N ASN A 260 16.63 -4.01 4.17
CA ASN A 260 17.15 -4.14 2.80
C ASN A 260 16.96 -5.56 2.24
N ALA A 261 17.17 -6.60 3.05
CA ALA A 261 16.94 -7.99 2.65
C ALA A 261 15.44 -8.23 2.33
N ASP A 262 14.54 -7.72 3.18
CA ASP A 262 13.09 -7.74 2.95
C ASP A 262 12.72 -7.10 1.61
N ALA A 263 13.28 -5.91 1.33
CA ALA A 263 13.02 -5.19 0.10
C ALA A 263 13.53 -5.94 -1.14
N GLN A 264 14.69 -6.59 -1.05
CA GLN A 264 15.21 -7.40 -2.13
C GLN A 264 14.33 -8.61 -2.40
N THR A 265 13.94 -9.35 -1.37
CA THR A 265 13.07 -10.52 -1.51
C THR A 265 11.70 -10.15 -2.07
N ALA A 266 11.07 -9.09 -1.53
CA ALA A 266 9.74 -8.67 -1.94
C ALA A 266 9.66 -8.14 -3.39
N ASN A 267 10.76 -7.62 -3.94
CA ASN A 267 10.76 -7.04 -5.28
C ASN A 267 11.44 -7.94 -6.33
N ALA A 268 12.16 -9.00 -5.94
CA ALA A 268 13.01 -9.79 -6.83
C ALA A 268 12.29 -10.32 -8.08
N GLU A 269 11.17 -11.01 -7.89
CA GLU A 269 10.40 -11.61 -8.99
C GLU A 269 9.87 -10.55 -9.97
N ARG A 270 9.35 -9.45 -9.43
CA ARG A 270 8.82 -8.35 -10.23
C ARG A 270 9.93 -7.65 -11.01
N ASP A 271 11.06 -7.36 -10.35
CA ASP A 271 12.20 -6.69 -10.96
C ASP A 271 12.80 -7.54 -12.09
N GLU A 272 12.87 -8.86 -11.91
CA GLU A 272 13.34 -9.79 -12.93
C GLU A 272 12.36 -9.89 -14.10
N ALA A 273 11.05 -9.98 -13.83
CA ALA A 273 10.02 -10.03 -14.87
C ALA A 273 10.01 -8.76 -15.72
N GLU A 274 10.09 -7.58 -15.11
CA GLU A 274 10.15 -6.28 -15.79
C GLU A 274 11.43 -6.17 -16.65
N ALA A 275 12.59 -6.56 -16.09
CA ALA A 275 13.85 -6.55 -16.82
C ALA A 275 13.84 -7.53 -18.00
N GLY A 276 13.26 -8.72 -17.82
CA GLY A 276 13.08 -9.73 -18.88
C GLY A 276 12.16 -9.24 -20.00
N ALA A 277 11.01 -8.69 -19.63
CA ALA A 277 10.06 -8.14 -20.60
C ALA A 277 10.66 -6.98 -21.40
N LEU A 278 11.38 -6.08 -20.75
CA LEU A 278 12.04 -4.95 -21.42
C LEU A 278 13.15 -5.44 -22.37
N ARG A 279 14.01 -6.40 -21.95
CA ARG A 279 15.03 -6.98 -22.82
C ARG A 279 14.42 -7.65 -24.05
N THR A 280 13.31 -8.37 -23.87
CA THR A 280 12.58 -9.02 -24.97
C THR A 280 12.00 -7.96 -25.92
N ALA A 281 11.37 -6.91 -25.40
CA ALA A 281 10.80 -5.81 -26.21
C ALA A 281 11.88 -5.06 -27.00
N LEU A 282 13.11 -4.96 -26.46
CA LEU A 282 14.25 -4.33 -27.11
C LEU A 282 15.00 -5.27 -28.07
N GLY A 283 14.52 -6.51 -28.27
CA GLY A 283 15.15 -7.50 -29.13
C GLY A 283 16.48 -8.06 -28.59
N MET A 284 16.76 -7.87 -27.29
CA MET A 284 17.98 -8.35 -26.63
C MET A 284 17.86 -9.79 -26.10
N GLY A 285 16.73 -10.44 -26.29
CA GLY A 285 16.37 -11.75 -25.72
C GLY A 285 16.68 -12.97 -26.57
N ALA A 286 17.39 -12.88 -27.70
CA ALA A 286 17.71 -14.01 -28.55
C ALA A 286 19.21 -14.36 -28.51
N THR A 287 19.67 -14.98 -27.43
CA THR A 287 20.83 -15.90 -27.56
C THR A 287 20.29 -17.21 -28.12
N SER A 288 20.55 -17.43 -29.41
CA SER A 288 20.21 -18.65 -30.12
C SER A 288 20.80 -19.88 -29.42
N SER A 289 19.96 -20.71 -28.82
CA SER A 289 20.31 -22.10 -28.57
C SER A 289 20.30 -22.83 -29.93
N GLY A 290 21.48 -23.30 -30.34
CA GLY A 290 21.82 -24.31 -31.28
C GLY A 290 20.81 -24.78 -32.32
N GLY A 291 20.94 -24.27 -33.55
CA GLY A 291 20.43 -24.90 -34.75
C GLY A 291 21.58 -25.07 -35.75
N THR A 292 22.07 -26.29 -35.93
CA THR A 292 22.99 -26.69 -36.98
C THR A 292 22.34 -26.48 -38.34
N GLY A 293 22.75 -25.44 -39.06
CA GLY A 293 22.24 -25.16 -40.42
C GLY A 293 23.26 -24.35 -41.23
N ARG A 294 23.85 -24.99 -42.23
CA ARG A 294 24.74 -24.56 -43.28
C ARG A 294 24.83 -23.06 -43.58
N ALA A 295 26.07 -22.57 -43.55
CA ALA A 295 26.49 -21.25 -43.97
C ALA A 295 26.12 -20.91 -45.43
N ARG A 296 25.56 -19.69 -45.64
CA ARG A 296 25.50 -19.02 -46.94
C ARG A 296 26.19 -17.64 -46.80
N PRO A 297 26.93 -17.17 -47.84
CA PRO A 297 27.86 -16.05 -47.68
C PRO A 297 27.16 -14.70 -47.58
N ALA A 298 27.73 -13.81 -46.76
CA ALA A 298 27.30 -12.50 -46.42
C ALA A 298 27.35 -11.53 -47.62
N THR A 299 26.24 -10.83 -47.87
CA THR A 299 26.22 -9.56 -48.59
C THR A 299 26.25 -8.40 -47.61
N LYS A 300 27.20 -7.47 -47.85
CA LYS A 300 27.42 -6.22 -47.09
C LYS A 300 26.27 -5.27 -47.27
N ALA A 301 25.43 -5.03 -46.22
CA ALA A 301 24.68 -3.77 -46.09
C ALA A 301 24.17 -3.58 -44.67
N ALA A 302 24.39 -2.37 -44.19
CA ALA A 302 23.75 -1.59 -43.13
C ALA A 302 24.22 -1.70 -41.67
N PRO A 303 25.15 -0.82 -41.23
CA PRO A 303 25.44 -0.63 -39.80
C PRO A 303 24.63 0.45 -39.07
N LYS A 304 23.71 1.17 -39.72
CA LYS A 304 23.04 2.35 -39.08
C LYS A 304 21.80 2.01 -38.23
N ALA A 305 21.09 0.92 -38.47
CA ALA A 305 19.89 0.58 -37.68
C ALA A 305 20.23 0.01 -36.29
N LYS A 306 21.31 -0.73 -36.13
CA LYS A 306 21.76 -1.29 -34.86
C LYS A 306 22.15 -0.24 -33.82
N THR A 307 22.74 0.89 -34.25
CA THR A 307 23.27 1.93 -33.35
C THR A 307 22.15 2.82 -32.75
N MET A 308 21.06 3.05 -33.46
CA MET A 308 19.91 3.81 -32.92
C MET A 308 19.08 2.98 -31.93
N LEU A 309 18.88 1.70 -32.15
CA LEU A 309 18.24 0.78 -31.20
C LEU A 309 19.02 0.69 -29.87
N VAL A 310 20.34 0.64 -29.93
CA VAL A 310 21.21 0.57 -28.74
C VAL A 310 21.14 1.83 -27.88
N ARG A 311 21.02 3.04 -28.47
CA ARG A 311 20.91 4.29 -27.67
C ARG A 311 19.57 4.42 -26.95
N GLY A 312 18.46 4.09 -27.58
CA GLY A 312 17.14 4.06 -26.93
C GLY A 312 17.02 2.97 -25.87
N ALA A 313 17.58 1.80 -26.12
CA ALA A 313 17.59 0.67 -25.21
C ALA A 313 18.33 0.95 -23.88
N ALA A 314 19.49 1.63 -23.96
CA ALA A 314 20.25 1.99 -22.76
C ALA A 314 19.49 3.01 -21.89
N GLY A 315 18.76 3.94 -22.51
CA GLY A 315 17.89 4.89 -21.80
C GLY A 315 16.76 4.17 -21.05
N ALA A 316 16.03 3.31 -21.76
CA ALA A 316 14.91 2.57 -21.17
C ALA A 316 15.35 1.62 -20.02
N LEU A 317 16.50 0.95 -20.15
CA LEU A 317 17.06 0.13 -19.07
C LEU A 317 17.43 0.99 -17.85
N LYS A 318 18.05 2.16 -18.06
CA LYS A 318 18.40 3.07 -16.97
C LYS A 318 17.18 3.64 -16.26
N ASP A 319 16.11 3.92 -17.00
CA ASP A 319 14.84 4.38 -16.41
C ASP A 319 14.18 3.27 -15.59
N LEU A 320 14.21 2.02 -16.08
CA LEU A 320 13.74 0.86 -15.31
C LEU A 320 14.56 0.65 -14.03
N GLU A 321 15.89 0.68 -14.11
CA GLU A 321 16.76 0.56 -12.92
C GLU A 321 16.48 1.66 -11.89
N LYS A 322 16.22 2.89 -12.35
CA LYS A 322 15.86 4.01 -11.48
C LYS A 322 14.52 3.76 -10.78
N SER A 323 13.52 3.26 -11.50
CA SER A 323 12.20 2.90 -10.97
C SER A 323 12.33 1.76 -9.94
N GLN A 324 13.05 0.68 -10.27
CA GLN A 324 13.31 -0.45 -9.37
C GLN A 324 14.03 -0.01 -8.09
N LYS A 325 15.06 0.85 -8.21
CA LYS A 325 15.76 1.43 -7.05
C LYS A 325 14.84 2.28 -6.17
N SER A 326 13.96 3.08 -6.78
CA SER A 326 12.99 3.89 -6.05
C SER A 326 11.99 3.02 -5.29
N ARG A 327 11.48 1.97 -5.93
CA ARG A 327 10.60 0.95 -5.33
C ARG A 327 11.29 0.22 -4.16
N GLY A 328 12.52 -0.26 -4.37
CA GLY A 328 13.31 -0.92 -3.33
C GLY A 328 13.50 -0.02 -2.10
N ARG A 329 13.84 1.25 -2.31
CA ARG A 329 13.97 2.21 -1.22
C ARG A 329 12.66 2.40 -0.44
N ARG A 330 11.53 2.45 -1.13
CA ARG A 330 10.22 2.53 -0.50
C ARG A 330 9.94 1.30 0.37
N THR A 331 10.19 0.10 -0.16
CA THR A 331 9.99 -1.14 0.60
C THR A 331 10.86 -1.19 1.86
N VAL A 332 12.10 -0.67 1.80
CA VAL A 332 12.96 -0.51 2.99
C VAL A 332 12.32 0.42 4.02
N LEU A 333 11.83 1.59 3.60
CA LEU A 333 11.16 2.53 4.51
C LEU A 333 9.90 1.93 5.14
N ASP A 334 9.10 1.20 4.37
CA ASP A 334 7.91 0.51 4.85
C ASP A 334 8.26 -0.61 5.87
N SER A 335 9.40 -1.30 5.69
CA SER A 335 9.90 -2.30 6.65
C SER A 335 10.38 -1.64 7.94
N LEU A 336 11.12 -0.53 7.84
CA LEU A 336 11.55 0.25 9.00
C LEU A 336 10.37 0.87 9.75
N ASP A 337 9.36 1.40 9.06
CA ASP A 337 8.15 1.94 9.68
C ASP A 337 7.44 0.88 10.53
N ARG A 338 7.33 -0.36 10.04
CA ARG A 338 6.77 -1.48 10.81
C ARG A 338 7.58 -1.79 12.07
N ALA A 339 8.91 -1.81 11.97
CA ALA A 339 9.79 -2.05 13.12
C ALA A 339 9.68 -0.92 14.15
N LEU A 340 9.61 0.33 13.72
CA LEU A 340 9.42 1.48 14.61
C LEU A 340 8.04 1.45 15.29
N LEU A 341 7.01 1.00 14.57
CA LEU A 341 5.67 0.81 15.16
C LEU A 341 5.68 -0.27 16.24
N ASP A 342 6.44 -1.37 16.04
CA ASP A 342 6.62 -2.41 17.08
C ASP A 342 7.33 -1.87 18.32
N LEU A 343 8.40 -1.09 18.15
CA LEU A 343 9.10 -0.44 19.25
C LEU A 343 8.21 0.58 19.98
N ALA A 344 7.42 1.37 19.25
CA ALA A 344 6.46 2.28 19.86
C ALA A 344 5.42 1.54 20.70
N GLY A 345 4.86 0.43 20.18
CA GLY A 345 3.97 -0.45 20.91
C GLY A 345 4.60 -1.05 22.17
N LEU A 346 5.88 -1.45 22.09
CA LEU A 346 6.62 -1.97 23.22
C LEU A 346 6.78 -0.90 24.33
N TYR A 347 7.27 0.30 23.98
CA TYR A 347 7.44 1.37 24.97
C TYR A 347 6.11 1.90 25.53
N ARG A 348 5.01 1.87 24.74
CA ARG A 348 3.67 2.13 25.24
C ARG A 348 3.27 1.12 26.31
N ASP A 349 3.50 -0.16 26.09
CA ASP A 349 3.13 -1.22 27.04
C ASP A 349 4.00 -1.15 28.31
N VAL A 350 5.30 -0.83 28.16
CA VAL A 350 6.21 -0.56 29.31
C VAL A 350 5.69 0.62 30.15
N LEU A 351 5.33 1.73 29.50
CA LEU A 351 4.80 2.92 30.17
C LEU A 351 3.46 2.62 30.87
N ALA A 352 2.57 1.88 30.22
CA ALA A 352 1.29 1.46 30.80
C ALA A 352 1.50 0.63 32.07
N GLN A 353 2.45 -0.31 32.05
CA GLN A 353 2.79 -1.11 33.23
C GLN A 353 3.39 -0.25 34.36
N GLN A 354 4.29 0.68 34.05
CA GLN A 354 4.91 1.59 35.04
C GLN A 354 3.89 2.49 35.73
N LEU A 355 2.87 2.93 35.00
CA LEU A 355 1.81 3.82 35.49
C LEU A 355 0.62 3.05 36.11
N GLY A 356 0.63 1.71 36.08
CA GLY A 356 -0.49 0.89 36.55
C GLY A 356 -1.77 1.10 35.73
N ALA A 357 -1.64 1.45 34.45
CA ALA A 357 -2.81 1.70 33.58
C ALA A 357 -3.53 0.39 33.22
N THR A 358 -4.86 0.41 33.27
CA THR A 358 -5.71 -0.72 32.91
C THR A 358 -6.04 -0.75 31.42
N VAL A 359 -4.98 -0.76 30.57
CA VAL A 359 -5.12 -0.83 29.12
C VAL A 359 -4.63 -2.18 28.61
N ASP A 360 -5.29 -2.70 27.60
CA ASP A 360 -4.86 -3.94 26.96
C ASP A 360 -3.49 -3.79 26.30
N PRO A 361 -2.53 -4.69 26.60
CA PRO A 361 -1.22 -4.65 25.97
C PRO A 361 -1.30 -5.03 24.49
N VAL A 362 -0.46 -4.37 23.69
CA VAL A 362 -0.24 -4.71 22.28
C VAL A 362 0.62 -5.97 22.15
N ASN A 363 1.65 -6.07 23.00
CA ASN A 363 2.69 -7.10 22.94
C ASN A 363 2.51 -8.16 24.03
N THR A 364 1.44 -8.96 23.92
CA THR A 364 1.15 -10.05 24.90
C THR A 364 2.19 -11.16 24.86
N ASP A 365 2.92 -11.27 23.77
CA ASP A 365 4.03 -12.22 23.54
C ASP A 365 5.39 -11.73 24.08
N ALA A 366 5.51 -10.47 24.51
CA ALA A 366 6.75 -9.86 25.02
C ALA A 366 6.66 -9.43 26.49
N THR A 367 5.86 -10.10 27.29
CA THR A 367 5.60 -9.73 28.71
C THR A 367 6.88 -9.67 29.54
N ARG A 368 7.86 -10.54 29.28
CA ARG A 368 9.13 -10.58 30.00
C ARG A 368 10.00 -9.37 29.67
N GLU A 369 10.09 -9.01 28.41
CA GLU A 369 10.80 -7.83 27.90
C GLU A 369 10.20 -6.55 28.50
N ILE A 370 8.87 -6.44 28.49
CA ILE A 370 8.13 -5.31 29.05
C ILE A 370 8.44 -5.16 30.55
N ALA A 371 8.33 -6.24 31.32
CA ALA A 371 8.60 -6.22 32.75
C ALA A 371 10.08 -5.85 33.05
N THR A 372 11.01 -6.35 32.26
CA THR A 372 12.44 -6.04 32.39
C THR A 372 12.71 -4.55 32.13
N LEU A 373 12.15 -3.99 31.06
CA LEU A 373 12.33 -2.57 30.74
C LEU A 373 11.62 -1.67 31.75
N ALA A 374 10.43 -2.07 32.23
CA ALA A 374 9.67 -1.31 33.22
C ALA A 374 10.44 -1.18 34.56
N ALA A 375 11.21 -2.21 34.95
CA ALA A 375 11.99 -2.19 36.14
C ALA A 375 13.31 -1.37 36.05
N ARG A 376 13.77 -1.08 34.81
CA ARG A 376 15.09 -0.43 34.59
C ARG A 376 15.05 1.08 34.42
N ALA A 377 13.90 1.64 34.08
CA ALA A 377 13.79 3.08 33.78
C ALA A 377 12.58 3.69 34.49
N ALA A 378 12.66 5.00 34.77
CA ALA A 378 11.52 5.78 35.23
C ALA A 378 10.53 6.05 34.06
N PRO A 379 9.23 6.27 34.35
CA PRO A 379 8.20 6.51 33.31
C PRO A 379 8.54 7.67 32.39
N GLU A 380 9.14 8.74 32.90
CA GLU A 380 9.56 9.90 32.11
C GLU A 380 10.60 9.52 31.04
N ARG A 381 11.54 8.63 31.39
CA ARG A 381 12.55 8.15 30.45
C ARG A 381 11.92 7.23 29.39
N THR A 382 10.96 6.42 29.79
CA THR A 382 10.21 5.57 28.87
C THR A 382 9.40 6.42 27.88
N LEU A 383 8.76 7.49 28.36
CA LEU A 383 8.04 8.44 27.50
C LEU A 383 8.99 9.12 26.51
N GLN A 384 10.15 9.60 26.93
CA GLN A 384 11.15 10.19 26.04
C GLN A 384 11.60 9.22 24.93
N ARG A 385 11.76 7.92 25.27
CA ARG A 385 12.10 6.88 24.29
C ARG A 385 10.97 6.64 23.29
N LEU A 386 9.74 6.59 23.76
CA LEU A 386 8.55 6.49 22.89
C LEU A 386 8.46 7.68 21.93
N GLU A 387 8.63 8.89 22.44
CA GLU A 387 8.64 10.12 21.61
C GLU A 387 9.77 10.10 20.57
N ALA A 388 10.97 9.63 20.93
CA ALA A 388 12.08 9.49 20.00
C ALA A 388 11.79 8.49 18.88
N VAL A 389 11.13 7.36 19.18
CA VAL A 389 10.70 6.38 18.17
C VAL A 389 9.69 7.01 17.21
N LEU A 390 8.67 7.70 17.75
CA LEU A 390 7.64 8.35 16.93
C LEU A 390 8.22 9.48 16.06
N ALA A 391 9.07 10.33 16.64
CA ALA A 391 9.76 11.39 15.90
C ALA A 391 10.66 10.85 14.77
N THR A 392 11.33 9.72 15.00
CA THR A 392 12.12 9.05 13.96
C THR A 392 11.25 8.53 12.83
N ARG A 393 10.11 7.95 13.16
CA ARG A 393 9.11 7.47 12.20
C ARG A 393 8.59 8.61 11.33
N ASP A 394 8.18 9.72 11.96
CA ASP A 394 7.69 10.92 11.26
C ASP A 394 8.76 11.55 10.37
N ALA A 395 10.02 11.60 10.83
CA ALA A 395 11.13 12.12 10.04
C ALA A 395 11.40 11.29 8.78
N LEU A 396 11.35 9.95 8.87
CA LEU A 396 11.53 9.05 7.71
C LEU A 396 10.35 9.15 6.73
N ALA A 397 9.13 9.34 7.23
CA ALA A 397 7.94 9.53 6.39
C ALA A 397 7.95 10.89 5.68
N ALA A 398 8.28 11.97 6.39
CA ALA A 398 8.30 13.33 5.86
C ALA A 398 9.46 13.58 4.89
N ASN A 399 10.61 12.95 5.11
CA ASN A 399 11.79 13.12 4.28
C ASN A 399 12.41 11.79 3.84
N PRO A 400 11.84 11.16 2.81
CA PRO A 400 12.37 9.91 2.26
C PRO A 400 13.79 10.03 1.67
N GLY A 401 14.33 11.24 1.58
CA GLY A 401 15.73 11.53 1.21
C GLY A 401 16.74 11.24 2.32
N LEU A 402 16.32 11.13 3.59
CA LEU A 402 17.21 10.83 4.71
C LEU A 402 17.95 9.51 4.52
N VAL A 403 19.16 9.46 5.04
CA VAL A 403 19.95 8.23 5.10
C VAL A 403 19.40 7.40 6.25
N ALA A 404 18.63 6.36 5.93
CA ALA A 404 17.95 5.50 6.92
C ALA A 404 18.92 4.97 7.99
N GLN A 405 20.15 4.60 7.61
CA GLN A 405 21.17 4.12 8.51
C GLN A 405 21.48 5.14 9.64
N LEU A 406 21.80 6.38 9.29
CA LEU A 406 22.13 7.43 10.26
C LEU A 406 20.94 7.78 11.17
N THR A 407 19.74 7.75 10.62
CA THR A 407 18.52 8.04 11.38
C THR A 407 18.24 6.96 12.42
N VAL A 408 18.41 5.69 12.05
CA VAL A 408 18.24 4.55 12.98
C VAL A 408 19.38 4.48 13.99
N GLU A 409 20.61 4.80 13.61
CA GLU A 409 21.76 4.91 14.55
C GLU A 409 21.52 5.99 15.60
N SER A 410 21.05 7.16 15.20
CA SER A 410 20.68 8.25 16.12
C SER A 410 19.59 7.82 17.10
N LEU A 411 18.56 7.09 16.61
CA LEU A 411 17.52 6.52 17.45
C LEU A 411 18.12 5.52 18.46
N ALA A 412 18.92 4.56 17.99
CA ALA A 412 19.50 3.53 18.85
C ALA A 412 20.37 4.14 20.00
N LEU A 413 21.11 5.22 19.69
CA LEU A 413 21.85 5.97 20.70
C LEU A 413 20.93 6.68 21.71
N THR A 414 19.78 7.19 21.28
CA THR A 414 18.77 7.82 22.16
C THR A 414 18.07 6.79 23.05
N LEU A 415 17.82 5.60 22.53
CA LEU A 415 17.19 4.49 23.27
C LEU A 415 18.14 3.82 24.25
N ARG A 416 19.45 4.05 24.15
CA ARG A 416 20.48 3.43 25.02
C ARG A 416 20.16 3.64 26.49
N GLU A 417 20.39 2.58 27.26
CA GLU A 417 20.42 2.67 28.72
C GLU A 417 21.73 3.35 29.15
N PRO A 418 21.69 4.24 30.16
CA PRO A 418 22.87 4.92 30.67
C PRO A 418 23.85 3.96 31.33
#